data_0793598b9a17c9fa841c2be14c0eea50
#
_entry.id   0793598b9a17c9fa841c2be14c0eea50
#
_cell.length_a   1.000
_cell.length_b   1.000
_cell.length_c   1.000
_cell.angle_alpha   90.00
_cell.angle_beta   90.00
_cell.angle_gamma   90.00
#
_symmetry.space_group_name_H-M   'P 1'
#
loop_
_entity.id
_entity.type
_entity.pdbx_description
1 polymer ?
#
loop_
_entity_poly.entity_id
_entity_poly.type
_entity_poly.pdbx_seq_one_letter_code
_entity_poly.pdbx_strand_id
1 'polypeptide(L)'
;DLRALCPLTQMMGTSSYTTFANNYYTAASDAGGEAWRMVYWNQGMNLENMINQSEAAENWTLAGIGYAIKAYSWDFLTKVNGEAPMKQAFVPGLLSHEYDYQDAIYDQVRVWAKKAIECLEKEDKTNYGTRISQNDYIYGGDKAKWIKFAYAVIARNLASLTNKNDFKQKY
;
A
#
# COMPACT_ATOMS: atom_id res chain seq x y z
N ASP A 1 -5.00 11.54 2.04
CA ASP A 1 -6.27 12.27 1.94
C ASP A 1 -6.01 13.74 1.60
N LEU A 2 -6.57 14.22 0.48
CA LEU A 2 -6.42 15.59 0.02
C LEU A 2 -6.93 16.61 1.03
N ARG A 3 -7.93 16.27 1.83
CA ARG A 3 -8.48 17.14 2.88
C ARG A 3 -7.46 17.44 3.99
N ALA A 4 -6.54 16.53 4.26
CA ALA A 4 -5.49 16.74 5.25
C ALA A 4 -4.23 17.36 4.62
N LEU A 5 -3.79 16.84 3.47
CA LEU A 5 -2.53 17.24 2.85
C LEU A 5 -2.60 18.63 2.20
N CYS A 6 -3.69 18.97 1.50
CA CYS A 6 -3.78 20.25 0.82
C CYS A 6 -3.79 21.47 1.76
N PRO A 7 -4.49 21.45 2.90
CA PRO A 7 -4.35 22.50 3.90
C PRO A 7 -2.95 22.59 4.52
N LEU A 8 -2.31 21.44 4.83
CA LEU A 8 -0.96 21.40 5.39
C LEU A 8 0.08 22.01 4.44
N THR A 9 -0.05 21.76 3.16
CA THR A 9 0.84 22.31 2.12
C THR A 9 0.43 23.71 1.66
N GLN A 10 -0.66 24.26 2.21
CA GLN A 10 -1.23 25.56 1.82
C GLN A 10 -1.64 25.67 0.34
N MET A 11 -1.84 24.52 -0.32
CA MET A 11 -2.28 24.47 -1.72
C MET A 11 -3.78 24.76 -1.87
N MET A 12 -4.56 24.50 -0.83
CA MET A 12 -6.00 24.77 -0.78
C MET A 12 -6.39 25.29 0.60
N GLY A 13 -7.20 26.34 0.61
CA GLY A 13 -7.84 26.85 1.82
C GLY A 13 -9.25 26.30 1.97
N THR A 14 -9.76 26.27 3.18
CA THR A 14 -11.18 26.02 3.47
C THR A 14 -11.80 27.24 4.13
N SER A 15 -13.09 27.42 3.99
CA SER A 15 -13.82 28.53 4.64
C SER A 15 -14.05 28.30 6.13
N SER A 16 -13.60 27.19 6.70
CA SER A 16 -13.81 26.80 8.09
C SER A 16 -12.52 26.93 8.91
N TYR A 17 -12.63 27.38 10.15
CA TYR A 17 -11.51 27.51 11.08
C TYR A 17 -10.79 26.18 11.39
N THR A 18 -11.38 25.05 11.08
CA THR A 18 -10.76 23.73 11.21
C THR A 18 -9.49 23.59 10.39
N THR A 19 -9.33 24.41 9.35
CA THR A 19 -8.10 24.51 8.57
C THR A 19 -6.90 24.93 9.42
N PHE A 20 -7.11 25.82 10.38
CA PHE A 20 -6.04 26.28 11.27
C PHE A 20 -5.51 25.14 12.16
N ALA A 21 -6.41 24.35 12.76
CA ALA A 21 -6.03 23.20 13.57
C ALA A 21 -5.28 22.14 12.75
N ASN A 22 -5.70 21.90 11.52
CA ASN A 22 -5.02 20.96 10.60
C ASN A 22 -3.63 21.44 10.20
N ASN A 23 -3.44 22.76 10.01
CA ASN A 23 -2.14 23.33 9.65
C ASN A 23 -1.11 23.25 10.78
N TYR A 24 -1.56 23.20 12.02
CA TYR A 24 -0.67 23.19 13.20
C TYR A 24 -0.52 21.81 13.86
N TYR A 25 -1.01 20.75 13.25
CA TYR A 25 -0.86 19.39 13.77
C TYR A 25 -1.25 19.27 15.25
N THR A 26 -2.45 19.67 15.59
CA THR A 26 -2.91 19.53 16.98
C THR A 26 -3.00 18.06 17.36
N ALA A 27 -2.46 17.70 18.53
CA ALA A 27 -2.38 16.32 19.01
C ALA A 27 -3.74 15.59 19.11
N ALA A 28 -4.84 16.33 19.13
CA ALA A 28 -6.21 15.80 19.14
C ALA A 28 -6.78 15.54 17.72
N SER A 29 -6.07 15.93 16.66
CA SER A 29 -6.58 15.76 15.29
C SER A 29 -6.13 14.42 14.72
N ASP A 30 -7.05 13.72 14.06
CA ASP A 30 -6.79 12.46 13.34
C ASP A 30 -6.26 12.72 11.90
N ALA A 31 -5.54 13.81 11.70
CA ALA A 31 -5.09 14.23 10.37
C ALA A 31 -4.14 13.22 9.69
N GLY A 32 -3.36 12.47 10.47
CA GLY A 32 -2.48 11.40 9.98
C GLY A 32 -3.12 10.01 9.95
N GLY A 33 -4.31 9.83 10.52
CA GLY A 33 -4.93 8.53 10.73
C GLY A 33 -5.43 7.84 9.45
N GLU A 34 -5.62 8.56 8.36
CA GLU A 34 -6.14 8.00 7.11
C GLU A 34 -5.18 6.96 6.47
N ALA A 35 -3.87 7.19 6.53
CA ALA A 35 -2.90 6.20 6.04
C ALA A 35 -2.96 4.90 6.85
N TRP A 36 -3.10 5.03 8.17
CA TRP A 36 -3.26 3.92 9.08
C TRP A 36 -4.55 3.16 8.82
N ARG A 37 -5.68 3.88 8.74
CA ARG A 37 -7.00 3.29 8.44
C ARG A 37 -7.03 2.60 7.07
N MET A 38 -6.39 3.18 6.07
CA MET A 38 -6.32 2.56 4.74
C MET A 38 -5.77 1.14 4.81
N VAL A 39 -4.66 0.94 5.52
CA VAL A 39 -3.98 -0.37 5.59
C VAL A 39 -4.68 -1.33 6.54
N TYR A 40 -4.97 -0.90 7.78
CA TYR A 40 -5.43 -1.83 8.81
C TYR A 40 -6.94 -2.01 8.83
N TRP A 41 -7.70 -1.01 8.42
CA TRP A 41 -9.17 -1.04 8.49
C TRP A 41 -9.81 -1.22 7.11
N ASN A 42 -9.56 -0.31 6.18
CA ASN A 42 -10.30 -0.31 4.91
C ASN A 42 -9.90 -1.50 4.01
N GLN A 43 -8.61 -1.77 3.88
CA GLN A 43 -8.08 -2.93 3.17
C GLN A 43 -8.01 -4.14 4.09
N GLY A 44 -7.27 -4.02 5.19
CA GLY A 44 -7.20 -4.97 6.28
C GLY A 44 -7.20 -6.43 5.85
N MET A 45 -7.95 -7.23 6.59
CA MET A 45 -8.14 -8.66 6.30
C MET A 45 -8.79 -8.95 4.95
N ASN A 46 -9.54 -7.99 4.37
CA ASN A 46 -10.17 -8.21 3.07
C ASN A 46 -9.12 -8.40 1.97
N LEU A 47 -8.06 -7.59 1.98
CA LEU A 47 -6.97 -7.69 1.03
C LEU A 47 -6.15 -8.98 1.24
N GLU A 48 -5.86 -9.34 2.49
CA GLU A 48 -5.18 -10.59 2.82
C GLU A 48 -5.99 -11.81 2.37
N ASN A 49 -7.29 -11.82 2.66
CA ASN A 49 -8.20 -12.89 2.24
C ASN A 49 -8.30 -12.98 0.70
N MET A 50 -8.37 -11.85 0.02
CA MET A 50 -8.38 -11.81 -1.45
C MET A 50 -7.11 -12.45 -2.03
N ILE A 51 -5.95 -12.09 -1.53
CA ILE A 51 -4.66 -12.64 -1.96
C ILE A 51 -4.63 -14.14 -1.71
N ASN A 52 -4.88 -14.58 -0.48
CA ASN A 52 -4.80 -15.98 -0.07
C ASN A 52 -5.78 -16.88 -0.86
N GLN A 53 -7.02 -16.43 -1.02
CA GLN A 53 -8.03 -17.17 -1.79
C GLN A 53 -7.69 -17.23 -3.28
N SER A 54 -7.12 -16.14 -3.82
CA SER A 54 -6.73 -16.10 -5.23
C SER A 54 -5.53 -16.99 -5.51
N GLU A 55 -4.53 -17.04 -4.63
CA GLU A 55 -3.41 -17.98 -4.76
C GLU A 55 -3.89 -19.43 -4.64
N ALA A 56 -4.75 -19.75 -3.66
CA ALA A 56 -5.30 -21.09 -3.49
C ALA A 56 -6.13 -21.57 -4.70
N ALA A 57 -6.81 -20.63 -5.37
CA ALA A 57 -7.58 -20.90 -6.59
C ALA A 57 -6.75 -20.79 -7.88
N GLU A 58 -5.45 -20.51 -7.78
CA GLU A 58 -4.57 -20.25 -8.92
C GLU A 58 -5.12 -19.12 -9.84
N ASN A 59 -5.78 -18.12 -9.24
CA ASN A 59 -6.21 -16.89 -9.90
C ASN A 59 -5.12 -15.83 -9.75
N TRP A 60 -4.09 -15.98 -10.57
CA TRP A 60 -2.85 -15.22 -10.45
C TRP A 60 -3.01 -13.75 -10.81
N THR A 61 -3.93 -13.44 -11.72
CA THR A 61 -4.25 -12.04 -12.05
C THR A 61 -4.75 -11.29 -10.81
N LEU A 62 -5.72 -11.86 -10.10
CA LEU A 62 -6.28 -11.21 -8.91
C LEU A 62 -5.31 -11.20 -7.74
N ALA A 63 -4.53 -12.27 -7.54
CA ALA A 63 -3.46 -12.31 -6.56
C ALA A 63 -2.41 -11.22 -6.81
N GLY A 64 -1.97 -11.07 -8.07
CA GLY A 64 -0.99 -10.05 -8.46
C GLY A 64 -1.50 -8.62 -8.26
N ILE A 65 -2.76 -8.34 -8.59
CA ILE A 65 -3.41 -7.07 -8.29
C ILE A 65 -3.40 -6.82 -6.78
N GLY A 66 -3.76 -7.83 -5.99
CA GLY A 66 -3.77 -7.75 -4.53
C GLY A 66 -2.39 -7.41 -3.95
N TYR A 67 -1.35 -8.11 -4.39
CA TYR A 67 0.03 -7.81 -3.97
C TYR A 67 0.51 -6.42 -4.40
N ALA A 68 0.12 -5.95 -5.58
CA ALA A 68 0.49 -4.61 -6.04
C ALA A 68 -0.16 -3.51 -5.17
N ILE A 69 -1.43 -3.67 -4.84
CA ILE A 69 -2.15 -2.77 -3.92
C ILE A 69 -1.53 -2.83 -2.52
N LYS A 70 -1.25 -4.03 -2.01
CA LYS A 70 -0.60 -4.22 -0.71
C LYS A 70 0.75 -3.50 -0.65
N ALA A 71 1.60 -3.71 -1.64
CA ALA A 71 2.90 -3.05 -1.71
C ALA A 71 2.77 -1.53 -1.71
N TYR A 72 1.88 -0.97 -2.52
CA TYR A 72 1.64 0.48 -2.56
C TYR A 72 1.16 1.03 -1.22
N SER A 73 0.21 0.35 -0.60
CA SER A 73 -0.41 0.82 0.64
C SER A 73 0.56 0.83 1.81
N TRP A 74 1.39 -0.21 1.93
CA TRP A 74 2.44 -0.28 2.95
C TRP A 74 3.59 0.70 2.69
N ASP A 75 3.97 0.93 1.41
CA ASP A 75 4.93 1.97 1.05
C ASP A 75 4.42 3.36 1.46
N PHE A 76 3.13 3.62 1.28
CA PHE A 76 2.52 4.89 1.69
C PHE A 76 2.44 5.00 3.22
N LEU A 77 1.97 3.96 3.90
CA LEU A 77 1.83 3.95 5.36
C LEU A 77 3.17 4.26 6.04
N THR A 78 4.23 3.54 5.69
CA THR A 78 5.53 3.72 6.34
C THR A 78 6.16 5.09 6.05
N LYS A 79 5.86 5.69 4.89
CA LYS A 79 6.31 7.05 4.56
C LYS A 79 5.62 8.13 5.39
N VAL A 80 4.38 7.90 5.80
CA VAL A 80 3.60 8.83 6.62
C VAL A 80 3.85 8.62 8.11
N ASN A 81 3.86 7.36 8.54
CA ASN A 81 3.87 6.99 9.96
C ASN A 81 5.22 6.48 10.47
N GLY A 82 6.16 6.12 9.59
CA GLY A 82 7.42 5.51 9.99
C GLY A 82 7.27 4.01 10.29
N GLU A 83 7.62 3.62 11.49
CA GLU A 83 7.48 2.24 12.00
C GLU A 83 6.01 1.86 12.17
N ALA A 84 5.69 0.59 11.91
CA ALA A 84 4.33 0.10 12.00
C ALA A 84 4.29 -1.43 12.23
N PRO A 85 3.28 -1.98 12.90
CA PRO A 85 3.10 -3.43 13.04
C PRO A 85 2.79 -4.05 11.67
N MET A 86 3.75 -4.70 11.05
CA MET A 86 3.59 -5.33 9.74
C MET A 86 3.49 -6.85 9.83
N LYS A 87 4.44 -7.49 10.48
CA LYS A 87 4.50 -8.95 10.57
C LYS A 87 3.36 -9.54 11.37
N GLN A 88 2.92 -8.81 12.38
CA GLN A 88 1.85 -9.25 13.27
C GLN A 88 0.49 -8.58 12.95
N ALA A 89 0.41 -7.76 11.91
CA ALA A 89 -0.74 -6.90 11.61
C ALA A 89 -2.10 -7.61 11.65
N PHE A 90 -2.16 -8.82 11.12
CA PHE A 90 -3.42 -9.54 10.94
C PHE A 90 -3.39 -10.93 11.59
N VAL A 91 -2.56 -11.13 12.61
CA VAL A 91 -2.51 -12.38 13.36
C VAL A 91 -3.67 -12.42 14.35
N PRO A 92 -4.59 -13.40 14.23
CA PRO A 92 -5.74 -13.47 15.11
C PRO A 92 -5.35 -13.71 16.57
N GLY A 93 -6.07 -13.07 17.48
CA GLY A 93 -5.93 -13.31 18.93
C GLY A 93 -4.81 -12.51 19.62
N LEU A 94 -4.01 -11.76 18.91
CA LEU A 94 -3.04 -10.84 19.51
C LEU A 94 -3.75 -9.57 20.00
N LEU A 95 -3.51 -9.21 21.28
CA LEU A 95 -4.03 -7.97 21.88
C LEU A 95 -3.05 -6.80 21.77
N SER A 96 -1.78 -7.10 21.53
CA SER A 96 -0.72 -6.12 21.29
C SER A 96 0.16 -6.59 20.13
N HIS A 97 0.72 -5.65 19.40
CA HIS A 97 1.54 -5.94 18.23
C HIS A 97 2.88 -5.22 18.33
N GLU A 98 3.95 -5.94 17.97
CA GLU A 98 5.28 -5.34 17.85
C GLU A 98 5.36 -4.48 16.60
N TYR A 99 6.06 -3.35 16.73
CA TYR A 99 6.36 -2.48 15.60
C TYR A 99 7.58 -3.00 14.84
N ASP A 100 7.44 -3.11 13.54
CA ASP A 100 8.56 -3.38 12.63
C ASP A 100 9.26 -2.08 12.27
N TYR A 101 10.59 -2.13 12.20
CA TYR A 101 11.39 -0.99 11.75
C TYR A 101 11.08 -0.62 10.30
N GLN A 102 11.19 0.65 10.00
CA GLN A 102 10.84 1.21 8.70
C GLN A 102 11.62 0.56 7.54
N ASP A 103 12.90 0.25 7.74
CA ASP A 103 13.74 -0.40 6.72
C ASP A 103 13.22 -1.80 6.37
N ALA A 104 12.80 -2.58 7.36
CA ALA A 104 12.18 -3.89 7.14
C ALA A 104 10.87 -3.78 6.35
N ILE A 105 10.07 -2.74 6.61
CA ILE A 105 8.84 -2.48 5.83
C ILE A 105 9.19 -2.10 4.39
N TYR A 106 10.20 -1.25 4.17
CA TYR A 106 10.68 -0.89 2.83
C TYR A 106 11.14 -2.12 2.04
N ASP A 107 11.88 -3.02 2.67
CA ASP A 107 12.34 -4.25 2.04
C ASP A 107 11.16 -5.15 1.68
N GLN A 108 10.20 -5.31 2.59
CA GLN A 108 9.02 -6.14 2.38
C GLN A 108 8.10 -5.59 1.28
N VAL A 109 7.95 -4.30 1.15
CA VAL A 109 7.22 -3.64 0.05
C VAL A 109 7.78 -4.08 -1.30
N ARG A 110 9.11 -4.10 -1.47
CA ARG A 110 9.74 -4.56 -2.71
C ARG A 110 9.52 -6.05 -2.96
N VAL A 111 9.50 -6.86 -1.91
CA VAL A 111 9.16 -8.28 -2.02
C VAL A 111 7.74 -8.46 -2.54
N TRP A 112 6.76 -7.77 -1.97
CA TRP A 112 5.37 -7.85 -2.44
C TRP A 112 5.20 -7.32 -3.87
N ALA A 113 5.87 -6.23 -4.23
CA ALA A 113 5.80 -5.70 -5.59
C ALA A 113 6.40 -6.68 -6.63
N LYS A 114 7.51 -7.35 -6.30
CA LYS A 114 8.07 -8.44 -7.14
C LYS A 114 7.10 -9.62 -7.23
N LYS A 115 6.52 -10.02 -6.10
CA LYS A 115 5.52 -11.10 -6.08
C LYS A 115 4.29 -10.76 -6.92
N ALA A 116 3.87 -9.49 -6.94
CA ALA A 116 2.80 -9.03 -7.82
C ALA A 116 3.15 -9.27 -9.30
N ILE A 117 4.36 -8.93 -9.72
CA ILE A 117 4.84 -9.13 -11.08
C ILE A 117 4.86 -10.62 -11.42
N GLU A 118 5.45 -11.46 -10.55
CA GLU A 118 5.50 -12.91 -10.72
C GLU A 118 4.11 -13.53 -10.87
N CYS A 119 3.12 -13.07 -10.10
CA CYS A 119 1.75 -13.54 -10.22
C CYS A 119 1.12 -13.10 -11.54
N LEU A 120 1.30 -11.84 -11.93
CA LEU A 120 0.71 -11.29 -13.15
C LEU A 120 1.29 -11.89 -14.44
N GLU A 121 2.49 -12.45 -14.39
CA GLU A 121 3.12 -13.17 -15.50
C GLU A 121 2.60 -14.60 -15.68
N LYS A 122 1.91 -15.15 -14.68
CA LYS A 122 1.32 -16.50 -14.75
C LYS A 122 -0.02 -16.52 -15.46
N GLU A 123 -0.36 -17.68 -16.00
CA GLU A 123 -1.71 -17.94 -16.53
C GLU A 123 -2.66 -18.38 -15.41
N ASP A 124 -3.86 -17.82 -15.40
CA ASP A 124 -4.90 -18.18 -14.44
C ASP A 124 -5.46 -19.57 -14.77
N LYS A 125 -5.70 -20.39 -13.75
CA LYS A 125 -6.35 -21.69 -13.91
C LYS A 125 -7.77 -21.57 -14.47
N THR A 126 -8.48 -20.52 -14.05
CA THR A 126 -9.83 -20.23 -14.54
C THR A 126 -9.88 -18.80 -15.06
N ASN A 127 -10.42 -18.60 -16.25
CA ASN A 127 -10.53 -17.28 -16.84
C ASN A 127 -11.65 -16.45 -16.17
N TYR A 128 -11.26 -15.55 -15.30
CA TYR A 128 -12.14 -14.54 -14.70
C TYR A 128 -11.99 -13.15 -15.34
N GLY A 129 -11.34 -13.03 -16.48
CA GLY A 129 -10.99 -11.77 -17.12
C GLY A 129 -12.14 -10.77 -17.24
N THR A 130 -13.33 -11.24 -17.68
CA THR A 130 -14.53 -10.39 -17.77
C THR A 130 -14.97 -9.86 -16.40
N ARG A 131 -14.96 -10.69 -15.35
CA ARG A 131 -15.35 -10.26 -14.00
C ARG A 131 -14.32 -9.31 -13.41
N ILE A 132 -13.03 -9.58 -13.62
CA ILE A 132 -11.96 -8.70 -13.15
C ILE A 132 -12.06 -7.35 -13.86
N SER A 133 -12.24 -7.31 -15.17
CA SER A 133 -12.32 -6.07 -15.94
C SER A 133 -13.52 -5.20 -15.56
N GLN A 134 -14.63 -5.81 -15.19
CA GLN A 134 -15.83 -5.09 -14.74
C GLN A 134 -15.70 -4.49 -13.34
N ASN A 135 -14.80 -5.01 -12.50
CA ASN A 135 -14.64 -4.60 -11.10
C ASN A 135 -13.30 -3.91 -10.80
N ASP A 136 -12.34 -3.97 -11.71
CA ASP A 136 -11.10 -3.20 -11.63
C ASP A 136 -11.27 -1.84 -12.30
N TYR A 137 -11.63 -0.83 -11.51
CA TYR A 137 -11.81 0.55 -11.98
C TYR A 137 -10.51 1.31 -12.25
N ILE A 138 -9.35 0.70 -12.01
CA ILE A 138 -8.04 1.33 -12.19
C ILE A 138 -7.50 1.02 -13.58
N TYR A 139 -7.37 -0.25 -13.92
CA TYR A 139 -6.79 -0.70 -15.18
C TYR A 139 -7.63 -1.73 -15.94
N GLY A 140 -8.83 -2.05 -15.46
CA GLY A 140 -9.74 -2.99 -16.14
C GLY A 140 -9.18 -4.42 -16.22
N GLY A 141 -8.37 -4.84 -15.27
CA GLY A 141 -7.74 -6.15 -15.26
C GLY A 141 -6.54 -6.31 -16.21
N ASP A 142 -6.06 -5.22 -16.79
CA ASP A 142 -4.90 -5.22 -17.69
C ASP A 142 -3.61 -5.57 -16.92
N LYS A 143 -3.14 -6.81 -17.10
CA LYS A 143 -1.94 -7.34 -16.44
C LYS A 143 -0.71 -6.47 -16.72
N ALA A 144 -0.53 -5.99 -17.96
CA ALA A 144 0.64 -5.21 -18.32
C ALA A 144 0.68 -3.84 -17.62
N LYS A 145 -0.49 -3.23 -17.41
CA LYS A 145 -0.58 -1.98 -16.65
C LYS A 145 -0.32 -2.21 -15.17
N TRP A 146 -0.85 -3.30 -14.59
CA TRP A 146 -0.57 -3.66 -13.20
C TRP A 146 0.89 -4.01 -12.96
N ILE A 147 1.57 -4.67 -13.91
CA ILE A 147 3.02 -4.91 -13.85
C ILE A 147 3.77 -3.58 -13.83
N LYS A 148 3.41 -2.63 -14.71
CA LYS A 148 4.02 -1.28 -14.71
C LYS A 148 3.77 -0.55 -13.39
N PHE A 149 2.58 -0.70 -12.81
CA PHE A 149 2.27 -0.15 -11.49
C PHE A 149 3.18 -0.73 -10.40
N ALA A 150 3.39 -2.05 -10.37
CA ALA A 150 4.28 -2.70 -9.43
C ALA A 150 5.73 -2.23 -9.58
N TYR A 151 6.24 -2.08 -10.80
CA TYR A 151 7.56 -1.47 -11.06
C TYR A 151 7.62 -0.01 -10.58
N ALA A 152 6.56 0.78 -10.78
CA ALA A 152 6.50 2.15 -10.28
C ALA A 152 6.54 2.22 -8.75
N VAL A 153 5.91 1.27 -8.05
CA VAL A 153 6.02 1.15 -6.59
C VAL A 153 7.46 0.86 -6.17
N ILE A 154 8.14 -0.08 -6.84
CA ILE A 154 9.56 -0.38 -6.57
C ILE A 154 10.43 0.85 -6.79
N ALA A 155 10.27 1.52 -7.94
CA ALA A 155 11.05 2.72 -8.27
C ALA A 155 10.83 3.84 -7.24
N ARG A 156 9.58 4.10 -6.85
CA ARG A 156 9.23 5.09 -5.83
C ARG A 156 9.79 4.73 -4.45
N ASN A 157 9.75 3.45 -4.08
CA ASN A 157 10.33 2.96 -2.84
C ASN A 157 11.84 3.20 -2.82
N LEU A 158 12.55 2.81 -3.88
CA LEU A 158 14.00 3.01 -4.00
C LEU A 158 14.38 4.49 -4.06
N ALA A 159 13.63 5.32 -4.78
CA ALA A 159 13.88 6.76 -4.85
C ALA A 159 13.87 7.44 -3.47
N SER A 160 13.08 6.92 -2.53
CA SER A 160 13.04 7.43 -1.16
C SER A 160 14.29 7.08 -0.33
N LEU A 161 15.15 6.18 -0.82
CA LEU A 161 16.37 5.73 -0.15
C LEU A 161 17.65 6.38 -0.70
N THR A 162 17.55 7.24 -1.71
CA THR A 162 18.71 7.83 -2.42
C THR A 162 19.67 8.60 -1.52
N ASN A 163 19.19 9.12 -0.39
CA ASN A 163 20.00 9.86 0.59
C ASN A 163 20.70 8.95 1.62
N LYS A 164 20.50 7.63 1.55
CA LYS A 164 21.22 6.69 2.41
C LYS A 164 22.65 6.53 1.93
N ASN A 165 23.61 6.53 2.87
CA ASN A 165 25.04 6.47 2.55
C ASN A 165 25.44 5.21 1.78
N ASP A 166 24.73 4.11 1.99
CA ASP A 166 24.98 2.80 1.38
C ASP A 166 24.12 2.54 0.13
N PHE A 167 23.34 3.53 -0.34
CA PHE A 167 22.38 3.34 -1.43
C PHE A 167 23.01 2.74 -2.69
N LYS A 168 24.13 3.30 -3.16
CA LYS A 168 24.80 2.82 -4.38
C LYS A 168 25.46 1.43 -4.26
N GLN A 169 25.67 0.96 -3.03
CA GLN A 169 26.26 -0.35 -2.77
C GLN A 169 25.19 -1.42 -2.59
N LYS A 170 24.00 -1.03 -2.13
CA LYS A 170 22.94 -1.94 -1.73
C LYS A 170 21.85 -2.10 -2.79
N TYR A 171 21.68 -1.12 -3.66
CA TYR A 171 20.61 -1.05 -4.68
C TYR A 171 21.16 -0.62 -6.04
#